data_c498cdcbd4e79febe86763fb7ff09000
#
_entry.id   c498cdcbd4e79febe86763fb7ff09000
#
_cell.length_a   1.000
_cell.length_b   1.000
_cell.length_c   1.000
_cell.angle_alpha   90.00
_cell.angle_beta   90.00
_cell.angle_gamma   90.00
#
_symmetry.space_group_name_H-M   'P 1'
#
loop_
_entity.id
_entity.type
_entity.pdbx_description
1 polymer ?
#
loop_
_entity_poly.entity_id
_entity_poly.type
_entity_poly.pdbx_seq_one_letter_code
_entity_poly.pdbx_strand_id
1 'polypeptide(L)'
;MNRSTTGRHPMPRVTPAPDVGPDMVALYWLPLGAGDHVVRVVGRIYEAFVATRDGRDPCDLYHAALEVHVDGHRYVLESAPAWDRAAPDRGVVAEGAVMLPLLGRSKWFRYEVRRWRDGVIPDAWAAVDGPRRIATDRHRARRILDLAPHFPTHTWGRDAIHVGDMWNSNSLIAWLLAGSGHDLGAIRPPVRGRAPGWTAGLVAARPRVMHDGYDLR
;
A
#
# COMPACT_ATOMS: atom_id res chain seq x y z
N MET A 1 4.22 74.04 -9.72
CA MET A 1 5.00 72.94 -10.32
C MET A 1 5.00 71.80 -9.33
N ASN A 2 4.07 70.87 -9.48
CA ASN A 2 3.86 69.75 -8.56
C ASN A 2 4.37 68.46 -9.24
N ARG A 3 5.45 67.86 -8.75
CA ARG A 3 5.96 66.59 -9.28
C ARG A 3 5.33 65.43 -8.49
N SER A 4 4.42 64.70 -9.13
CA SER A 4 3.89 63.45 -8.63
C SER A 4 4.95 62.37 -8.74
N THR A 5 5.44 61.85 -7.61
CA THR A 5 6.27 60.70 -7.50
C THR A 5 5.40 59.44 -7.45
N THR A 6 5.34 58.73 -8.57
CA THR A 6 4.67 57.42 -8.66
C THR A 6 5.51 56.39 -7.93
N GLY A 7 5.10 55.99 -6.73
CA GLY A 7 5.71 54.89 -5.98
C GLY A 7 5.42 53.55 -6.68
N ARG A 8 6.46 52.91 -7.23
CA ARG A 8 6.40 51.53 -7.66
C ARG A 8 6.36 50.61 -6.43
N HIS A 9 5.25 49.95 -6.18
CA HIS A 9 5.19 48.87 -5.22
C HIS A 9 6.10 47.75 -5.69
N PRO A 10 6.99 47.20 -4.82
CA PRO A 10 7.79 46.02 -5.17
C PRO A 10 6.86 44.81 -5.31
N MET A 11 6.98 44.13 -6.45
CA MET A 11 6.30 42.85 -6.69
C MET A 11 6.72 41.85 -5.61
N PRO A 12 5.77 41.05 -5.07
CA PRO A 12 6.11 40.01 -4.12
C PRO A 12 7.10 39.02 -4.77
N ARG A 13 8.20 38.77 -4.07
CA ARG A 13 9.19 37.78 -4.47
C ARG A 13 8.52 36.41 -4.43
N VAL A 14 8.29 35.79 -5.60
CA VAL A 14 7.84 34.39 -5.69
C VAL A 14 9.00 33.56 -5.14
N THR A 15 8.82 33.00 -3.94
CA THR A 15 9.73 32.02 -3.38
C THR A 15 9.69 30.81 -4.32
N PRO A 16 10.84 30.34 -4.87
CA PRO A 16 10.83 29.13 -5.66
C PRO A 16 10.28 28.01 -4.80
N ALA A 17 9.38 27.19 -5.37
CA ALA A 17 8.93 25.97 -4.73
C ALA A 17 10.16 25.14 -4.35
N PRO A 18 10.16 24.44 -3.18
CA PRO A 18 11.28 23.60 -2.78
C PRO A 18 11.62 22.64 -3.93
N ASP A 19 12.92 22.48 -4.19
CA ASP A 19 13.44 21.57 -5.21
C ASP A 19 12.96 20.16 -4.89
N VAL A 20 11.90 19.77 -5.58
CA VAL A 20 11.20 18.53 -5.34
C VAL A 20 11.87 17.49 -6.20
N GLY A 21 12.55 16.56 -5.56
CA GLY A 21 13.19 15.45 -6.23
C GLY A 21 12.25 14.72 -7.22
N PRO A 22 12.82 13.92 -8.13
CA PRO A 22 12.04 13.27 -9.19
C PRO A 22 10.91 12.41 -8.63
N ASP A 23 9.82 12.28 -9.40
CA ASP A 23 8.74 11.35 -9.09
C ASP A 23 9.32 9.95 -8.87
N MET A 24 8.94 9.30 -7.77
CA MET A 24 9.52 8.03 -7.33
C MET A 24 8.48 7.15 -6.66
N VAL A 25 8.60 5.86 -6.88
CA VAL A 25 7.89 4.83 -6.11
C VAL A 25 8.92 3.89 -5.52
N ALA A 26 8.87 3.69 -4.21
CA ALA A 26 9.72 2.76 -3.50
C ALA A 26 8.88 1.72 -2.75
N LEU A 27 9.17 0.45 -2.97
CA LEU A 27 8.55 -0.69 -2.31
C LEU A 27 9.43 -1.15 -1.14
N TYR A 28 8.83 -1.30 0.01
CA TYR A 28 9.45 -1.85 1.21
C TYR A 28 8.95 -3.27 1.44
N TRP A 29 9.88 -4.20 1.60
CA TRP A 29 9.59 -5.55 2.09
C TRP A 29 9.99 -5.63 3.55
N LEU A 30 9.01 -5.70 4.43
CA LEU A 30 9.18 -5.66 5.87
C LEU A 30 8.92 -7.03 6.46
N PRO A 31 9.86 -7.60 7.25
CA PRO A 31 9.61 -8.88 7.91
C PRO A 31 8.38 -8.81 8.80
N LEU A 32 7.49 -9.77 8.69
CA LEU A 32 6.26 -9.79 9.45
C LEU A 32 6.56 -9.81 10.96
N GLY A 33 6.09 -8.79 11.68
CA GLY A 33 6.32 -8.62 13.11
C GLY A 33 7.68 -8.04 13.48
N ALA A 34 8.33 -7.26 12.60
CA ALA A 34 9.58 -6.57 12.94
C ALA A 34 9.45 -5.65 14.16
N GLY A 35 8.30 -4.97 14.32
CA GLY A 35 7.98 -4.10 15.46
C GLY A 35 7.08 -4.72 16.55
N ASP A 36 6.49 -5.90 16.32
CA ASP A 36 5.52 -6.51 17.24
C ASP A 36 5.77 -8.01 17.42
N HIS A 37 6.07 -8.38 18.67
CA HIS A 37 6.36 -9.76 19.04
C HIS A 37 5.18 -10.71 18.83
N VAL A 38 3.93 -10.24 19.08
CA VAL A 38 2.72 -11.03 18.92
C VAL A 38 2.47 -11.33 17.45
N VAL A 39 2.58 -10.33 16.59
CA VAL A 39 2.44 -10.49 15.13
C VAL A 39 3.49 -11.45 14.57
N ARG A 40 4.72 -11.40 15.08
CA ARG A 40 5.80 -12.32 14.71
C ARG A 40 5.47 -13.77 15.06
N VAL A 41 4.96 -14.02 16.27
CA VAL A 41 4.62 -15.39 16.72
C VAL A 41 3.44 -15.93 15.91
N VAL A 42 2.38 -15.14 15.75
CA VAL A 42 1.21 -15.54 14.94
C VAL A 42 1.59 -15.81 13.49
N GLY A 43 2.44 -14.96 12.89
CA GLY A 43 2.94 -15.15 11.54
C GLY A 43 3.73 -16.45 11.38
N ARG A 44 4.60 -16.80 12.33
CA ARG A 44 5.35 -18.06 12.32
C ARG A 44 4.45 -19.29 12.45
N ILE A 45 3.45 -19.26 13.33
CA ILE A 45 2.47 -20.35 13.49
C ILE A 45 1.68 -20.53 12.19
N TYR A 46 1.21 -19.45 11.60
CA TYR A 46 0.51 -19.47 10.31
C TYR A 46 1.40 -20.09 9.23
N GLU A 47 2.63 -19.62 9.11
CA GLU A 47 3.56 -20.12 8.09
C GLU A 47 3.90 -21.60 8.29
N ALA A 48 4.14 -22.06 9.52
CA ALA A 48 4.38 -23.46 9.82
C ALA A 48 3.20 -24.34 9.39
N PHE A 49 1.97 -23.90 9.68
CA PHE A 49 0.76 -24.61 9.26
C PHE A 49 0.63 -24.69 7.74
N VAL A 50 0.80 -23.55 7.04
CA VAL A 50 0.71 -23.51 5.57
C VAL A 50 1.82 -24.31 4.92
N ALA A 51 3.06 -24.23 5.41
CA ALA A 51 4.19 -24.98 4.92
C ALA A 51 3.98 -26.50 5.04
N THR A 52 3.44 -26.94 6.20
CA THR A 52 3.10 -28.37 6.40
C THR A 52 2.01 -28.82 5.43
N ARG A 53 0.96 -28.02 5.25
CA ARG A 53 -0.13 -28.35 4.28
C ARG A 53 0.39 -28.43 2.85
N ASP A 54 1.32 -27.54 2.48
CA ASP A 54 1.84 -27.40 1.13
C ASP A 54 3.06 -28.33 0.89
N GLY A 55 3.50 -29.13 1.90
CA GLY A 55 4.62 -30.08 1.82
C GLY A 55 5.97 -29.41 1.55
N ARG A 56 6.20 -28.23 2.10
CA ARG A 56 7.44 -27.44 1.94
C ARG A 56 8.01 -27.00 3.27
N ASP A 57 9.25 -26.51 3.26
CA ASP A 57 9.85 -25.89 4.43
C ASP A 57 9.23 -24.53 4.74
N PRO A 58 9.12 -24.15 6.04
CA PRO A 58 8.75 -22.80 6.45
C PRO A 58 9.73 -21.76 5.92
N CYS A 59 9.23 -20.57 5.61
CA CYS A 59 10.02 -19.45 5.12
C CYS A 59 9.65 -18.13 5.81
N ASP A 60 10.44 -17.08 5.58
CA ASP A 60 10.13 -15.76 6.12
C ASP A 60 8.90 -15.17 5.42
N LEU A 61 8.05 -14.52 6.23
CA LEU A 61 6.91 -13.79 5.73
C LEU A 61 7.19 -12.29 5.73
N TYR A 62 6.78 -11.66 4.64
CA TYR A 62 6.92 -10.22 4.45
C TYR A 62 5.58 -9.55 4.26
N HIS A 63 5.48 -8.34 4.78
CA HIS A 63 4.45 -7.41 4.37
C HIS A 63 5.03 -6.26 3.56
N ALA A 64 4.19 -5.64 2.73
CA ALA A 64 4.61 -4.60 1.81
C ALA A 64 4.03 -3.24 2.21
N ALA A 65 4.84 -2.19 2.04
CA ALA A 65 4.41 -0.80 2.07
C ALA A 65 5.01 -0.04 0.87
N LEU A 66 4.38 1.05 0.45
CA LEU A 66 4.92 1.92 -0.59
C LEU A 66 5.22 3.31 -0.03
N GLU A 67 6.30 3.88 -0.53
CA GLU A 67 6.56 5.31 -0.48
C GLU A 67 6.44 5.87 -1.90
N VAL A 68 5.65 6.93 -2.08
CA VAL A 68 5.38 7.56 -3.37
C VAL A 68 5.74 9.03 -3.27
N HIS A 69 6.67 9.47 -4.11
CA HIS A 69 7.01 10.88 -4.30
C HIS A 69 6.41 11.33 -5.61
N VAL A 70 5.55 12.35 -5.56
CA VAL A 70 4.91 12.94 -6.73
C VAL A 70 4.46 14.36 -6.44
N ASP A 71 4.57 15.24 -7.42
CA ASP A 71 4.18 16.66 -7.32
C ASP A 71 4.76 17.39 -6.10
N GLY A 72 5.92 17.02 -5.68
CA GLY A 72 6.53 17.65 -4.56
C GLY A 72 6.15 17.16 -3.18
N HIS A 73 5.45 16.09 -3.13
CA HIS A 73 4.96 15.54 -1.89
C HIS A 73 5.34 14.07 -1.77
N ARG A 74 5.59 13.67 -0.53
CA ARG A 74 5.83 12.29 -0.15
C ARG A 74 4.57 11.70 0.48
N TYR A 75 4.23 10.49 0.09
CA TYR A 75 3.10 9.73 0.64
C TYR A 75 3.55 8.33 1.03
N VAL A 76 3.02 7.84 2.14
CA VAL A 76 3.11 6.42 2.53
C VAL A 76 1.77 5.76 2.25
N LEU A 77 1.80 4.64 1.55
CA LEU A 77 0.66 3.77 1.31
C LEU A 77 0.89 2.47 2.08
N GLU A 78 0.01 2.21 3.03
CA GLU A 78 0.04 1.00 3.84
C GLU A 78 -1.37 0.58 4.25
N SER A 79 -1.49 -0.65 4.70
CA SER A 79 -2.68 -1.12 5.40
C SER A 79 -2.27 -1.60 6.78
N ALA A 80 -2.93 -1.05 7.80
CA ALA A 80 -2.61 -1.27 9.20
C ALA A 80 -3.88 -1.49 10.04
N PRO A 81 -3.78 -2.11 11.21
CA PRO A 81 -4.90 -2.23 12.14
C PRO A 81 -5.44 -0.87 12.57
N ALA A 82 -6.76 -0.73 12.69
CA ALA A 82 -7.42 0.53 13.05
C ALA A 82 -7.19 0.97 14.51
N TRP A 83 -6.71 0.09 15.39
CA TRP A 83 -6.36 0.44 16.78
C TRP A 83 -4.98 1.08 16.93
N ASP A 84 -4.13 1.00 15.91
CA ASP A 84 -2.85 1.69 15.88
C ASP A 84 -3.08 3.21 15.73
N ARG A 85 -2.98 3.92 16.85
CA ARG A 85 -3.29 5.35 16.95
C ARG A 85 -2.05 6.24 16.87
N ALA A 86 -1.00 5.81 16.20
CA ALA A 86 0.28 6.51 16.19
C ALA A 86 0.22 8.00 15.78
N ALA A 87 -0.80 8.41 15.03
CA ALA A 87 -1.02 9.82 14.69
C ALA A 87 -2.51 10.14 14.43
N PRO A 88 -2.99 11.33 14.77
CA PRO A 88 -4.38 11.73 14.52
C PRO A 88 -4.73 11.87 13.04
N ASP A 89 -3.78 12.29 12.20
CA ASP A 89 -3.95 12.46 10.75
C ASP A 89 -3.10 11.42 10.00
N ARG A 90 -3.65 10.23 9.86
CA ARG A 90 -2.99 9.09 9.18
C ARG A 90 -3.37 8.96 7.71
N GLY A 91 -4.15 9.90 7.18
CA GLY A 91 -4.63 9.85 5.80
C GLY A 91 -5.45 8.59 5.50
N VAL A 92 -6.33 8.18 6.40
CA VAL A 92 -7.22 7.02 6.20
C VAL A 92 -8.16 7.30 5.04
N VAL A 93 -8.15 6.44 4.04
CA VAL A 93 -8.95 6.58 2.81
C VAL A 93 -9.95 5.45 2.61
N ALA A 94 -9.76 4.32 3.27
CA ALA A 94 -10.70 3.20 3.29
C ALA A 94 -10.51 2.37 4.56
N GLU A 95 -11.54 1.59 4.93
CA GLU A 95 -11.50 0.70 6.08
C GLU A 95 -12.25 -0.61 5.78
N GLY A 96 -11.80 -1.71 6.36
CA GLY A 96 -12.42 -3.01 6.20
C GLY A 96 -12.42 -3.85 7.48
N ALA A 97 -13.13 -4.98 7.43
CA ALA A 97 -13.21 -5.92 8.54
C ALA A 97 -12.00 -6.85 8.61
N VAL A 98 -11.64 -7.29 9.83
CA VAL A 98 -10.62 -8.31 10.09
C VAL A 98 -11.31 -9.61 10.53
N MET A 99 -10.88 -10.75 10.01
CA MET A 99 -11.33 -12.13 10.29
C MET A 99 -12.78 -12.42 9.90
N LEU A 100 -13.75 -11.66 10.37
CA LEU A 100 -15.18 -11.88 10.09
C LEU A 100 -15.87 -10.55 9.75
N PRO A 101 -16.72 -10.50 8.71
CA PRO A 101 -17.40 -9.26 8.30
C PRO A 101 -18.25 -8.66 9.44
N LEU A 102 -18.89 -9.51 10.25
CA LEU A 102 -19.74 -9.07 11.35
C LEU A 102 -18.96 -8.37 12.47
N LEU A 103 -17.69 -8.76 12.69
CA LEU A 103 -16.80 -8.13 13.69
C LEU A 103 -16.33 -6.74 13.27
N GLY A 104 -16.41 -6.39 12.00
CA GLY A 104 -16.02 -5.07 11.46
C GLY A 104 -16.86 -3.89 12.01
N ARG A 105 -17.92 -4.16 12.79
CA ARG A 105 -18.64 -3.14 13.56
C ARG A 105 -17.81 -2.62 14.75
N SER A 106 -16.84 -3.39 15.23
CA SER A 106 -15.93 -2.99 16.29
C SER A 106 -14.61 -2.51 15.70
N LYS A 107 -14.11 -1.34 16.13
CA LYS A 107 -12.80 -0.80 15.73
C LYS A 107 -11.62 -1.76 15.99
N TRP A 108 -11.74 -2.67 16.94
CA TRP A 108 -10.73 -3.66 17.26
C TRP A 108 -10.56 -4.74 16.18
N PHE A 109 -11.56 -4.87 15.30
CA PHE A 109 -11.58 -5.84 14.20
C PHE A 109 -11.69 -5.13 12.85
N ARG A 110 -11.04 -4.00 12.72
CA ARG A 110 -10.94 -3.22 11.48
C ARG A 110 -9.49 -2.97 11.09
N TYR A 111 -9.27 -2.88 9.80
CA TYR A 111 -8.04 -2.35 9.23
C TYR A 111 -8.33 -1.05 8.49
N GLU A 112 -7.30 -0.23 8.38
CA GLU A 112 -7.30 1.03 7.65
C GLU A 112 -6.40 0.91 6.42
N VAL A 113 -6.83 1.50 5.31
CA VAL A 113 -5.97 1.82 4.17
C VAL A 113 -5.55 3.26 4.31
N ARG A 114 -4.27 3.50 4.39
CA ARG A 114 -3.68 4.81 4.61
C ARG A 114 -3.01 5.32 3.35
N ARG A 115 -3.33 6.56 2.98
CA ARG A 115 -2.59 7.39 2.03
C ARG A 115 -2.06 8.59 2.80
N TRP A 116 -0.99 8.37 3.53
CA TRP A 116 -0.50 9.28 4.55
C TRP A 116 0.55 10.22 3.98
N ARG A 117 0.19 11.49 3.82
CA ARG A 117 1.15 12.52 3.40
C ARG A 117 2.19 12.74 4.49
N ASP A 118 3.46 12.71 4.11
CA ASP A 118 4.63 12.81 4.99
C ASP A 118 4.63 11.77 6.13
N GLY A 119 3.88 10.68 5.93
CA GLY A 119 3.74 9.58 6.88
C GLY A 119 5.05 8.84 7.13
N VAL A 120 5.04 7.97 8.14
CA VAL A 120 6.19 7.16 8.50
C VAL A 120 5.81 5.68 8.36
N ILE A 121 6.68 4.89 7.74
CA ILE A 121 6.63 3.44 7.80
C ILE A 121 7.37 3.04 9.09
N PRO A 122 6.67 2.54 10.14
CA PRO A 122 7.27 2.35 11.47
C PRO A 122 8.51 1.46 11.45
N ASP A 123 8.46 0.39 10.66
CA ASP A 123 9.51 -0.63 10.57
C ASP A 123 10.41 -0.48 9.34
N ALA A 124 10.48 0.71 8.72
CA ALA A 124 11.30 0.96 7.53
C ALA A 124 12.77 0.56 7.72
N TRP A 125 13.30 0.67 8.95
CA TRP A 125 14.66 0.27 9.31
C TRP A 125 14.92 -1.24 9.17
N ALA A 126 13.85 -2.06 9.22
CA ALA A 126 13.92 -3.52 9.09
C ALA A 126 13.69 -3.99 7.65
N ALA A 127 13.52 -3.09 6.70
CA ALA A 127 13.29 -3.44 5.30
C ALA A 127 14.47 -4.26 4.75
N VAL A 128 14.14 -5.43 4.21
CA VAL A 128 15.15 -6.33 3.61
C VAL A 128 15.60 -5.75 2.27
N ASP A 129 16.91 -5.67 2.07
CA ASP A 129 17.57 -5.06 0.91
C ASP A 129 17.22 -3.56 0.73
N GLY A 130 16.67 -2.90 1.79
CA GLY A 130 16.24 -1.51 1.77
C GLY A 130 15.03 -1.24 0.87
N PRO A 131 14.69 0.04 0.63
CA PRO A 131 13.60 0.40 -0.27
C PRO A 131 13.96 0.09 -1.72
N ARG A 132 13.17 -0.74 -2.36
CA ARG A 132 13.32 -1.08 -3.78
C ARG A 132 12.63 -0.02 -4.64
N ARG A 133 13.40 0.76 -5.39
CA ARG A 133 12.84 1.69 -6.38
C ARG A 133 12.19 0.94 -7.54
N ILE A 134 10.96 1.36 -7.86
CA ILE A 134 10.19 0.83 -8.99
C ILE A 134 10.20 1.90 -10.09
N ALA A 135 10.47 1.49 -11.33
CA ALA A 135 10.41 2.39 -12.48
C ALA A 135 9.01 2.99 -12.61
N THR A 136 8.91 4.30 -12.58
CA THR A 136 7.65 5.03 -12.59
C THR A 136 7.78 6.33 -13.38
N ASP A 137 6.63 6.91 -13.67
CA ASP A 137 6.46 8.27 -14.17
C ASP A 137 5.39 8.97 -13.32
N ARG A 138 5.23 10.27 -13.51
CA ARG A 138 4.26 11.10 -12.77
C ARG A 138 2.83 10.56 -12.86
N HIS A 139 2.41 10.10 -14.05
CA HIS A 139 1.06 9.60 -14.25
C HIS A 139 0.81 8.33 -13.43
N ARG A 140 1.74 7.37 -13.45
CA ARG A 140 1.62 6.12 -12.66
C ARG A 140 1.71 6.39 -11.17
N ALA A 141 2.60 7.29 -10.73
CA ALA A 141 2.70 7.67 -9.32
C ALA A 141 1.41 8.33 -8.79
N ARG A 142 0.83 9.29 -9.55
CA ARG A 142 -0.48 9.86 -9.22
C ARG A 142 -1.57 8.80 -9.21
N ARG A 143 -1.58 7.90 -10.19
CA ARG A 143 -2.57 6.83 -10.29
C ARG A 143 -2.59 5.93 -9.06
N ILE A 144 -1.45 5.64 -8.43
CA ILE A 144 -1.40 4.94 -7.14
C ILE A 144 -2.22 5.68 -6.09
N LEU A 145 -2.01 7.01 -5.95
CA LEU A 145 -2.70 7.83 -4.95
C LEU A 145 -4.21 7.91 -5.21
N ASP A 146 -4.61 8.00 -6.48
CA ASP A 146 -6.02 8.08 -6.90
C ASP A 146 -6.76 6.76 -6.67
N LEU A 147 -6.05 5.63 -6.82
CA LEU A 147 -6.62 4.31 -6.61
C LEU A 147 -6.82 3.98 -5.13
N ALA A 148 -5.97 4.46 -4.23
CA ALA A 148 -5.99 4.06 -2.83
C ALA A 148 -7.39 4.16 -2.15
N PRO A 149 -8.21 5.21 -2.35
CA PRO A 149 -9.57 5.27 -1.81
C PRO A 149 -10.54 4.22 -2.38
N HIS A 150 -10.21 3.63 -3.53
CA HIS A 150 -11.06 2.68 -4.25
C HIS A 150 -10.63 1.22 -4.03
N PHE A 151 -9.67 0.99 -3.12
CA PHE A 151 -9.25 -0.36 -2.79
C PHE A 151 -10.43 -1.20 -2.29
N PRO A 152 -10.67 -2.41 -2.85
CA PRO A 152 -11.74 -3.27 -2.38
C PRO A 152 -11.53 -3.66 -0.91
N THR A 153 -12.44 -3.29 -0.02
CA THR A 153 -12.31 -3.52 1.42
C THR A 153 -12.82 -4.91 1.83
N HIS A 154 -12.29 -5.94 1.19
CA HIS A 154 -12.58 -7.33 1.57
C HIS A 154 -12.07 -7.65 2.99
N THR A 155 -12.59 -8.73 3.56
CA THR A 155 -12.22 -9.17 4.91
C THR A 155 -10.76 -9.61 4.97
N TRP A 156 -9.98 -8.95 5.82
CA TRP A 156 -8.56 -9.25 6.06
C TRP A 156 -8.37 -10.66 6.65
N GLY A 157 -7.34 -11.35 6.18
CA GLY A 157 -6.96 -12.67 6.63
C GLY A 157 -7.79 -13.81 6.02
N ARG A 158 -8.66 -13.52 5.04
CA ARG A 158 -9.47 -14.53 4.34
C ARG A 158 -9.17 -14.56 2.85
N ASP A 159 -9.35 -15.72 2.24
CA ASP A 159 -9.45 -15.84 0.78
C ASP A 159 -10.79 -15.28 0.31
N ALA A 160 -10.89 -13.96 0.28
CA ALA A 160 -12.14 -13.25 0.04
C ALA A 160 -12.58 -13.23 -1.43
N ILE A 161 -11.69 -13.57 -2.34
CA ILE A 161 -11.95 -13.61 -3.79
C ILE A 161 -11.70 -14.99 -4.40
N HIS A 162 -11.52 -16.02 -3.57
CA HIS A 162 -11.40 -17.43 -3.95
C HIS A 162 -10.25 -17.73 -4.94
N VAL A 163 -9.07 -17.20 -4.65
CA VAL A 163 -7.87 -17.39 -5.47
C VAL A 163 -6.77 -18.20 -4.77
N GLY A 164 -7.08 -18.78 -3.62
CA GLY A 164 -6.12 -19.53 -2.82
C GLY A 164 -5.13 -18.67 -2.04
N ASP A 165 -5.38 -17.35 -1.94
CA ASP A 165 -4.53 -16.40 -1.22
C ASP A 165 -5.38 -15.45 -0.37
N MET A 166 -4.84 -15.00 0.77
CA MET A 166 -5.57 -14.16 1.70
C MET A 166 -5.59 -12.69 1.28
N TRP A 167 -6.60 -11.94 1.77
CA TRP A 167 -6.66 -10.49 1.64
C TRP A 167 -5.94 -9.80 2.80
N ASN A 168 -4.95 -8.93 2.52
CA ASN A 168 -4.17 -8.24 3.55
C ASN A 168 -3.39 -7.01 2.97
N SER A 169 -2.37 -6.50 3.70
CA SER A 169 -1.52 -5.40 3.26
C SER A 169 -0.84 -5.64 1.92
N ASN A 170 -0.38 -6.87 1.66
CA ASN A 170 0.25 -7.21 0.39
C ASN A 170 -0.74 -7.12 -0.77
N SER A 171 -2.02 -7.44 -0.52
CA SER A 171 -3.08 -7.30 -1.53
C SER A 171 -3.29 -5.84 -1.92
N LEU A 172 -3.23 -4.91 -0.97
CA LEU A 172 -3.29 -3.48 -1.26
C LEU A 172 -2.16 -3.06 -2.19
N ILE A 173 -0.93 -3.38 -1.82
CA ILE A 173 0.25 -2.91 -2.57
C ILE A 173 0.30 -3.53 -3.98
N ALA A 174 0.04 -4.83 -4.10
CA ALA A 174 -0.04 -5.51 -5.39
C ALA A 174 -1.14 -4.92 -6.28
N TRP A 175 -2.31 -4.65 -5.70
CA TRP A 175 -3.44 -4.06 -6.41
C TRP A 175 -3.15 -2.64 -6.90
N LEU A 176 -2.55 -1.80 -6.05
CA LEU A 176 -2.18 -0.42 -6.40
C LEU A 176 -1.17 -0.38 -7.54
N LEU A 177 -0.11 -1.18 -7.45
CA LEU A 177 0.94 -1.24 -8.47
C LEU A 177 0.40 -1.79 -9.80
N ALA A 178 -0.40 -2.86 -9.77
CA ALA A 178 -1.01 -3.42 -10.98
C ALA A 178 -2.00 -2.44 -11.61
N GLY A 179 -2.90 -1.86 -10.82
CA GLY A 179 -3.92 -0.92 -11.28
C GLY A 179 -3.37 0.41 -11.80
N SER A 180 -2.17 0.78 -11.38
CA SER A 180 -1.45 1.96 -11.89
C SER A 180 -0.54 1.67 -13.09
N GLY A 181 -0.50 0.42 -13.56
CA GLY A 181 0.22 0.04 -14.78
C GLY A 181 1.74 -0.14 -14.58
N HIS A 182 2.19 -0.44 -13.37
CA HIS A 182 3.57 -0.82 -13.12
C HIS A 182 3.85 -2.26 -13.57
N ASP A 183 5.06 -2.50 -14.07
CA ASP A 183 5.50 -3.86 -14.40
C ASP A 183 5.82 -4.63 -13.11
N LEU A 184 5.02 -5.65 -12.84
CA LEU A 184 5.17 -6.53 -11.68
C LEU A 184 5.95 -7.81 -11.99
N GLY A 185 6.35 -8.01 -13.24
CA GLY A 185 7.06 -9.20 -13.68
C GLY A 185 8.36 -9.47 -12.90
N ALA A 186 9.07 -8.42 -12.53
CA ALA A 186 10.31 -8.46 -11.77
C ALA A 186 10.13 -8.28 -10.25
N ILE A 187 8.93 -7.98 -9.76
CA ILE A 187 8.69 -7.74 -8.33
C ILE A 187 8.41 -9.06 -7.63
N ARG A 188 9.31 -9.43 -6.74
CA ARG A 188 9.22 -10.64 -5.91
C ARG A 188 9.59 -10.27 -4.47
N PRO A 189 9.03 -10.96 -3.47
CA PRO A 189 9.53 -10.87 -2.10
C PRO A 189 11.00 -11.31 -2.04
N PRO A 190 11.72 -10.97 -0.97
CA PRO A 190 13.11 -11.38 -0.76
C PRO A 190 13.30 -12.89 -0.91
N VAL A 191 14.52 -13.30 -1.27
CA VAL A 191 14.87 -14.71 -1.52
C VAL A 191 14.51 -15.58 -0.32
N ARG A 192 13.90 -16.72 -0.57
CA ARG A 192 13.38 -17.68 0.43
C ARG A 192 12.22 -17.11 1.29
N GLY A 193 11.60 -16.00 0.89
CA GLY A 193 10.46 -15.42 1.60
C GLY A 193 9.18 -15.43 0.78
N ARG A 194 8.07 -15.15 1.44
CA ARG A 194 6.73 -15.06 0.85
C ARG A 194 6.03 -13.77 1.29
N ALA A 195 5.15 -13.33 0.43
CA ALA A 195 4.23 -12.21 0.71
C ALA A 195 2.78 -12.69 0.52
N PRO A 196 2.19 -13.38 1.53
CA PRO A 196 0.80 -13.83 1.44
C PRO A 196 -0.11 -12.64 1.11
N GLY A 197 -1.11 -12.85 0.26
CA GLY A 197 -2.02 -11.80 -0.20
C GLY A 197 -1.58 -11.10 -1.49
N TRP A 198 -0.34 -11.24 -1.92
CA TRP A 198 0.16 -10.60 -3.13
C TRP A 198 -0.62 -11.05 -4.38
N THR A 199 -0.86 -12.35 -4.52
CA THR A 199 -1.63 -12.91 -5.64
C THR A 199 -3.07 -12.42 -5.64
N ALA A 200 -3.70 -12.34 -4.47
CA ALA A 200 -5.07 -11.83 -4.35
C ALA A 200 -5.17 -10.38 -4.87
N GLY A 201 -4.21 -9.52 -4.50
CA GLY A 201 -4.15 -8.15 -5.01
C GLY A 201 -3.98 -8.07 -6.53
N LEU A 202 -3.09 -8.88 -7.10
CA LEU A 202 -2.87 -8.96 -8.55
C LEU A 202 -4.12 -9.38 -9.31
N VAL A 203 -4.82 -10.40 -8.83
CA VAL A 203 -6.04 -10.90 -9.46
C VAL A 203 -7.15 -9.86 -9.38
N ALA A 204 -7.33 -9.22 -8.22
CA ALA A 204 -8.35 -8.20 -8.03
C ALA A 204 -8.13 -6.93 -8.88
N ALA A 205 -6.89 -6.64 -9.26
CA ALA A 205 -6.56 -5.50 -10.11
C ALA A 205 -6.87 -5.72 -11.60
N ARG A 206 -7.10 -6.97 -12.02
CA ARG A 206 -7.42 -7.28 -13.42
C ARG A 206 -8.78 -6.70 -13.78
N PRO A 207 -8.95 -6.06 -14.95
CA PRO A 207 -10.25 -5.68 -15.44
C PRO A 207 -11.15 -6.93 -15.45
N ARG A 208 -12.35 -6.84 -14.88
CA ARG A 208 -13.35 -7.89 -15.08
C ARG A 208 -13.71 -7.90 -16.56
N VAL A 209 -13.30 -8.94 -17.27
CA VAL A 209 -13.84 -9.21 -18.60
C VAL A 209 -15.31 -9.55 -18.38
N MET A 210 -16.20 -8.60 -18.65
CA MET A 210 -17.63 -8.90 -18.73
C MET A 210 -17.76 -9.85 -19.92
N HIS A 211 -18.03 -11.12 -19.65
CA HIS A 211 -18.57 -11.99 -20.67
C HIS A 211 -19.99 -11.49 -20.90
N ASP A 212 -20.15 -10.65 -21.93
CA ASP A 212 -21.47 -10.43 -22.52
C ASP A 212 -21.95 -11.80 -22.98
N GLY A 213 -22.85 -12.38 -22.17
CA GLY A 213 -23.52 -13.61 -22.53
C GLY A 213 -24.35 -13.37 -23.78
N TYR A 214 -23.82 -13.72 -24.92
CA TYR A 214 -24.63 -13.96 -26.08
C TYR A 214 -25.42 -15.23 -25.79
N ASP A 215 -26.62 -15.03 -25.29
CA ASP A 215 -27.67 -16.05 -25.24
C ASP A 215 -28.17 -16.22 -26.68
N LEU A 216 -27.59 -17.16 -27.42
CA LEU A 216 -28.11 -17.63 -28.69
C LEU A 216 -29.32 -18.52 -28.40
N ARG A 217 -30.50 -17.94 -28.48
CA ARG A 217 -31.76 -18.69 -28.65
C ARG A 217 -31.93 -19.06 -30.11
#